data_7464e9b8e063f4c3142d20280bb68d54
#
_entry.id   7464e9b8e063f4c3142d20280bb68d54
#
_cell.length_a   1.000
_cell.length_b   1.000
_cell.length_c   1.000
_cell.angle_alpha   90.00
_cell.angle_beta   90.00
_cell.angle_gamma   90.00
#
_symmetry.space_group_name_H-M   'P 1'
#
loop_
_entity.id
_entity.type
_entity.pdbx_description
1 polymer ?
#
loop_
_entity_poly.entity_id
_entity_poly.type
_entity_poly.pdbx_seq_one_letter_code
_entity_poly.pdbx_strand_id
1 'polypeptide(L)'
;MLERLRSLLRSDPGAGQRNQGTTVFWILASTASALLLMGWLLPWFVGPFDAGVGFSAQDAVISPPTGIGTILMYGVGVCMLILLLSPLAELAARVRGTSLSRRADRIRLVAGLAGLALTTVVWFLYSVVQEEPLFGTFNPGTFTDSAVWLTMYGFALGALVYGARPWVVGRQTLAFAVAAMPFGLFLPLMFHQAPDFLLWAAGSLAVYMLLALGLNVVVGFAGLLDLGYAAFFAIGAYACASFASPFHGIHLPLWVLIFLGAGIASLFGAVLGAPTLRLRGDYLAIVTLGFGEIVPDLATNNAFNLTGGANGISGIDQPHFGPFNFSESPRWYYWAILLVVLAVVVLLRNIEHSRVGRAWVALREDEVAAAATGINTTTTKLLAFAIGASVSGLAGAFYGSLVTIVSPDDFSFSVSIAVLSIIVLGGIGNITGVILGSFILTFVIFWVLPDMNSWATTVSHTVHVPALANIDFSSFTFPLYGIALILMMLLRPGGMLPSRARRIELESSAESESLAAVQGIA
;
A
#
# COMPACT_ATOMS: atom_id res chain seq x y z
N MET A 1 -18.74 -26.60 6.00
CA MET A 1 -17.85 -25.92 5.05
C MET A 1 -17.28 -24.63 5.64
N LEU A 2 -18.13 -23.74 6.19
CA LEU A 2 -17.70 -22.48 6.84
C LEU A 2 -16.84 -22.70 8.10
N GLU A 3 -17.15 -23.70 8.93
CA GLU A 3 -16.33 -24.05 10.10
C GLU A 3 -14.96 -24.62 9.72
N ARG A 4 -14.86 -25.42 8.67
CA ARG A 4 -13.58 -25.87 8.12
C ARG A 4 -12.77 -24.71 7.51
N LEU A 5 -13.42 -23.75 6.87
CA LEU A 5 -12.77 -22.52 6.42
C LEU A 5 -12.30 -21.66 7.61
N ARG A 6 -13.10 -21.56 8.67
CA ARG A 6 -12.70 -20.87 9.91
C ARG A 6 -11.54 -21.59 10.61
N SER A 7 -11.52 -22.93 10.66
CA SER A 7 -10.41 -23.69 11.25
C SER A 7 -9.13 -23.62 10.42
N LEU A 8 -9.23 -23.46 9.09
CA LEU A 8 -8.09 -23.23 8.20
C LEU A 8 -7.53 -21.79 8.28
N LEU A 9 -8.39 -20.83 8.64
CA LEU A 9 -8.02 -19.43 8.86
C LEU A 9 -7.55 -19.17 10.31
N ARG A 10 -7.95 -20.01 11.27
CA ARG A 10 -7.40 -19.99 12.64
C ARG A 10 -6.02 -20.64 12.62
N SER A 11 -5.01 -19.88 13.02
CA SER A 11 -3.65 -20.35 13.16
C SER A 11 -3.55 -21.44 14.21
N ASP A 12 -3.04 -22.60 13.85
CA ASP A 12 -2.66 -23.67 14.78
C ASP A 12 -1.58 -23.14 15.75
N PRO A 13 -1.76 -23.19 17.07
CA PRO A 13 -0.84 -22.59 18.04
C PRO A 13 0.61 -23.13 17.96
N GLY A 14 0.79 -24.36 17.52
CA GLY A 14 2.11 -25.02 17.44
C GLY A 14 2.91 -24.76 16.15
N ALA A 15 2.36 -24.05 15.15
CA ALA A 15 2.93 -23.90 13.81
C ALA A 15 3.53 -22.51 13.51
N GLY A 16 3.89 -21.77 14.54
CA GLY A 16 4.17 -20.34 14.56
C GLY A 16 4.99 -19.75 13.42
N GLN A 17 6.17 -20.22 13.13
CA GLN A 17 7.00 -19.70 12.00
C GLN A 17 6.57 -20.25 10.64
N ARG A 18 6.04 -21.47 10.58
CA ARG A 18 5.56 -22.07 9.34
C ARG A 18 4.33 -21.35 8.78
N ASN A 19 3.45 -20.83 9.63
CA ASN A 19 2.22 -20.16 9.19
C ASN A 19 2.44 -18.77 8.58
N GLN A 20 3.40 -17.98 9.08
CA GLN A 20 3.73 -16.69 8.46
C GLN A 20 4.33 -16.87 7.06
N GLY A 21 5.24 -17.82 6.90
CA GLY A 21 5.82 -18.15 5.60
C GLY A 21 4.79 -18.60 4.59
N THR A 22 3.81 -19.35 5.04
CA THR A 22 2.68 -19.74 4.17
C THR A 22 1.79 -18.56 3.82
N THR A 23 1.59 -17.58 4.71
CA THR A 23 0.79 -16.39 4.43
C THR A 23 1.47 -15.50 3.39
N VAL A 24 2.76 -15.19 3.57
CA VAL A 24 3.54 -14.41 2.58
C VAL A 24 3.55 -15.13 1.22
N PHE A 25 3.75 -16.44 1.21
CA PHE A 25 3.66 -17.23 -0.02
C PHE A 25 2.30 -17.05 -0.71
N TRP A 26 1.19 -17.11 0.02
CA TRP A 26 -0.15 -16.92 -0.53
C TRP A 26 -0.37 -15.51 -1.06
N ILE A 27 0.09 -14.50 -0.33
CA ILE A 27 0.00 -13.11 -0.77
C ILE A 27 0.76 -12.92 -2.09
N LEU A 28 2.01 -13.36 -2.15
CA LEU A 28 2.83 -13.23 -3.36
C LEU A 28 2.27 -14.05 -4.53
N ALA A 29 1.75 -15.25 -4.28
CA ALA A 29 1.13 -16.08 -5.31
C ALA A 29 -0.16 -15.44 -5.86
N SER A 30 -1.00 -14.88 -4.99
CA SER A 30 -2.22 -14.17 -5.39
C SER A 30 -1.90 -12.86 -6.11
N THR A 31 -0.87 -12.14 -5.68
CA THR A 31 -0.39 -10.93 -6.36
C THR A 31 0.13 -11.25 -7.76
N ALA A 32 0.91 -12.32 -7.92
CA ALA A 32 1.35 -12.76 -9.25
C ALA A 32 0.18 -13.07 -10.17
N SER A 33 -0.85 -13.77 -9.67
CA SER A 33 -2.05 -14.08 -10.43
C SER A 33 -2.86 -12.84 -10.79
N ALA A 34 -2.99 -11.87 -9.86
CA ALA A 34 -3.67 -10.61 -10.10
C ALA A 34 -2.96 -9.75 -11.16
N LEU A 35 -1.63 -9.67 -11.10
CA LEU A 35 -0.82 -8.94 -12.07
C LEU A 35 -0.93 -9.56 -13.47
N LEU A 36 -0.94 -10.89 -13.56
CA LEU A 36 -1.16 -11.59 -14.83
C LEU A 36 -2.55 -11.31 -15.39
N LEU A 37 -3.57 -11.33 -14.55
CA LEU A 37 -4.94 -11.01 -14.97
C LEU A 37 -5.06 -9.56 -15.43
N MET A 38 -4.50 -8.62 -14.68
CA MET A 38 -4.50 -7.21 -15.06
C MET A 38 -3.74 -6.98 -16.37
N GLY A 39 -2.52 -7.52 -16.49
CA GLY A 39 -1.75 -7.41 -17.71
C GLY A 39 -2.42 -8.06 -18.92
N TRP A 40 -3.26 -9.10 -18.72
CA TRP A 40 -4.03 -9.75 -19.77
C TRP A 40 -5.24 -8.94 -20.22
N LEU A 41 -5.93 -8.27 -19.29
CA LEU A 41 -7.12 -7.47 -19.54
C LEU A 41 -6.79 -6.07 -20.08
N LEU A 42 -5.60 -5.53 -19.75
CA LEU A 42 -5.16 -4.23 -20.26
C LEU A 42 -4.90 -4.29 -21.77
N PRO A 43 -5.13 -3.20 -22.50
CA PRO A 43 -4.86 -3.16 -23.93
C PRO A 43 -3.34 -3.29 -24.19
N TRP A 44 -2.97 -4.29 -24.98
CA TRP A 44 -1.60 -4.49 -25.46
C TRP A 44 -1.29 -3.63 -26.67
N PHE A 45 -2.33 -3.34 -27.46
CA PHE A 45 -2.23 -2.59 -28.71
C PHE A 45 -3.29 -1.48 -28.73
N VAL A 46 -2.94 -0.30 -29.20
CA VAL A 46 -3.87 0.82 -29.43
C VAL A 46 -3.97 1.03 -30.93
N GLY A 47 -5.17 0.87 -31.49
CA GLY A 47 -5.40 1.04 -32.92
C GLY A 47 -5.27 2.51 -33.36
N PRO A 48 -4.82 2.77 -34.61
CA PRO A 48 -4.62 4.13 -35.12
C PRO A 48 -5.93 4.89 -35.42
N PHE A 49 -7.09 4.22 -35.40
CA PHE A 49 -8.36 4.81 -35.84
C PHE A 49 -9.35 5.18 -34.75
N ASP A 50 -9.13 4.75 -33.50
CA ASP A 50 -10.00 5.12 -32.38
C ASP A 50 -9.15 5.44 -31.16
N ALA A 51 -9.09 6.70 -30.81
CA ALA A 51 -8.42 7.18 -29.61
C ALA A 51 -9.19 6.72 -28.34
N GLY A 52 -9.25 5.43 -28.08
CA GLY A 52 -9.94 4.86 -26.93
C GLY A 52 -10.22 3.36 -27.00
N VAL A 53 -10.07 2.72 -28.15
CA VAL A 53 -10.26 1.27 -28.26
C VAL A 53 -8.90 0.57 -28.30
N GLY A 54 -8.47 0.05 -27.16
CA GLY A 54 -7.28 -0.80 -27.07
C GLY A 54 -7.64 -2.27 -27.23
N PHE A 55 -6.77 -3.03 -27.89
CA PHE A 55 -6.87 -4.50 -27.96
C PHE A 55 -6.15 -5.11 -26.75
N SER A 56 -6.88 -5.87 -25.95
CA SER A 56 -6.30 -6.68 -24.86
C SER A 56 -5.68 -7.98 -25.40
N ALA A 57 -4.86 -8.63 -24.59
CA ALA A 57 -4.37 -9.96 -24.92
C ALA A 57 -5.51 -10.98 -25.08
N GLN A 58 -6.65 -10.75 -24.42
CA GLN A 58 -7.86 -11.55 -24.55
C GLN A 58 -8.45 -11.40 -25.94
N ASP A 59 -8.53 -10.19 -26.50
CA ASP A 59 -9.06 -9.94 -27.83
C ASP A 59 -8.19 -10.60 -28.90
N ALA A 60 -6.87 -10.60 -28.71
CA ALA A 60 -5.93 -11.29 -29.60
C ALA A 60 -6.11 -12.82 -29.60
N VAL A 61 -6.64 -13.40 -28.50
CA VAL A 61 -6.97 -14.84 -28.42
C VAL A 61 -8.33 -15.15 -29.02
N ILE A 62 -9.33 -14.27 -28.82
CA ILE A 62 -10.72 -14.47 -29.31
C ILE A 62 -10.81 -14.22 -30.82
N SER A 63 -10.08 -13.22 -31.31
CA SER A 63 -10.05 -12.85 -32.73
C SER A 63 -8.60 -12.86 -33.24
N PRO A 64 -7.98 -14.03 -33.38
CA PRO A 64 -6.55 -14.11 -33.61
C PRO A 64 -6.17 -13.56 -34.98
N PRO A 65 -5.23 -12.61 -35.04
CA PRO A 65 -4.55 -12.28 -36.26
C PRO A 65 -3.78 -13.52 -36.77
N THR A 66 -3.71 -13.71 -38.06
CA THR A 66 -3.02 -14.86 -38.66
C THR A 66 -1.51 -14.64 -38.64
N GLY A 67 -0.75 -15.55 -38.01
CA GLY A 67 0.71 -15.48 -38.02
C GLY A 67 1.40 -16.10 -36.82
N ILE A 68 2.73 -15.99 -36.76
CA ILE A 68 3.57 -16.51 -35.66
C ILE A 68 3.22 -15.85 -34.33
N GLY A 69 2.84 -14.59 -34.33
CA GLY A 69 2.41 -13.85 -33.15
C GLY A 69 1.23 -14.49 -32.42
N THR A 70 0.28 -15.06 -33.16
CA THR A 70 -0.87 -15.78 -32.61
C THR A 70 -0.43 -17.00 -31.80
N ILE A 71 0.52 -17.77 -32.30
CA ILE A 71 1.04 -18.98 -31.62
C ILE A 71 1.73 -18.57 -30.31
N LEU A 72 2.50 -17.49 -30.35
CA LEU A 72 3.19 -16.95 -29.16
C LEU A 72 2.19 -16.46 -28.10
N MET A 73 1.12 -15.75 -28.51
CA MET A 73 0.07 -15.27 -27.61
C MET A 73 -0.72 -16.40 -26.97
N TYR A 74 -1.06 -17.46 -27.73
CA TYR A 74 -1.65 -18.67 -27.14
C TYR A 74 -0.70 -19.33 -26.11
N GLY A 75 0.60 -19.37 -26.40
CA GLY A 75 1.62 -19.85 -25.45
C GLY A 75 1.62 -19.04 -24.16
N VAL A 76 1.60 -17.71 -24.25
CA VAL A 76 1.49 -16.81 -23.09
C VAL A 76 0.20 -17.09 -22.31
N GLY A 77 -0.94 -17.20 -22.99
CA GLY A 77 -2.24 -17.49 -22.37
C GLY A 77 -2.27 -18.81 -21.60
N VAL A 78 -1.70 -19.88 -22.16
CA VAL A 78 -1.60 -21.18 -21.46
C VAL A 78 -0.73 -21.08 -20.21
N CYS A 79 0.44 -20.46 -20.32
CA CYS A 79 1.32 -20.24 -19.16
C CYS A 79 0.64 -19.41 -18.07
N MET A 80 -0.11 -18.39 -18.46
CA MET A 80 -0.88 -17.55 -17.55
C MET A 80 -1.97 -18.34 -16.84
N LEU A 81 -2.78 -19.13 -17.56
CA LEU A 81 -3.83 -19.96 -16.95
C LEU A 81 -3.29 -20.92 -15.91
N ILE A 82 -2.12 -21.53 -16.14
CA ILE A 82 -1.46 -22.40 -15.18
C ILE A 82 -1.14 -21.66 -13.88
N LEU A 83 -0.61 -20.44 -13.97
CA LEU A 83 -0.26 -19.64 -12.80
C LEU A 83 -1.48 -19.03 -12.13
N LEU A 84 -2.47 -18.57 -12.88
CA LEU A 84 -3.70 -17.96 -12.38
C LEU A 84 -4.54 -18.97 -11.58
N LEU A 85 -4.64 -20.21 -12.04
CA LEU A 85 -5.38 -21.26 -11.35
C LEU A 85 -4.59 -21.88 -10.19
N SER A 86 -3.30 -21.62 -10.10
CA SER A 86 -2.40 -22.23 -9.10
C SER A 86 -2.80 -21.96 -7.64
N PRO A 87 -3.15 -20.73 -7.20
CA PRO A 87 -3.60 -20.48 -5.83
C PRO A 87 -4.91 -21.23 -5.51
N LEU A 88 -5.85 -21.26 -6.47
CA LEU A 88 -7.11 -21.99 -6.32
C LEU A 88 -6.90 -23.49 -6.18
N ALA A 89 -6.00 -24.07 -6.99
CA ALA A 89 -5.65 -25.48 -6.91
C ALA A 89 -4.98 -25.83 -5.58
N GLU A 90 -4.13 -24.96 -5.04
CA GLU A 90 -3.54 -25.16 -3.72
C GLU A 90 -4.57 -25.04 -2.60
N LEU A 91 -5.49 -24.07 -2.68
CA LEU A 91 -6.58 -23.93 -1.73
C LEU A 91 -7.46 -25.19 -1.71
N ALA A 92 -7.84 -25.68 -2.89
CA ALA A 92 -8.61 -26.91 -3.03
C ALA A 92 -7.89 -28.15 -2.47
N ALA A 93 -6.57 -28.25 -2.69
CA ALA A 93 -5.76 -29.34 -2.12
C ALA A 93 -5.72 -29.28 -0.59
N ARG A 94 -5.58 -28.09 0.01
CA ARG A 94 -5.64 -27.91 1.48
C ARG A 94 -6.98 -28.27 2.06
N VAL A 95 -8.08 -27.86 1.42
CA VAL A 95 -9.45 -28.22 1.87
C VAL A 95 -9.65 -29.74 1.87
N ARG A 96 -9.02 -30.45 0.92
CA ARG A 96 -9.04 -31.92 0.83
C ARG A 96 -8.04 -32.61 1.74
N GLY A 97 -7.17 -31.86 2.46
CA GLY A 97 -6.12 -32.43 3.31
C GLY A 97 -4.94 -33.03 2.55
N THR A 98 -4.81 -32.73 1.25
CA THR A 98 -3.73 -33.20 0.39
C THR A 98 -2.72 -32.10 0.14
N SER A 99 -1.42 -32.42 0.08
CA SER A 99 -0.39 -31.49 -0.35
C SER A 99 -0.11 -31.67 -1.84
N LEU A 100 -0.03 -30.55 -2.58
CA LEU A 100 0.39 -30.62 -3.98
C LEU A 100 1.86 -31.11 -4.07
N SER A 101 2.11 -31.99 -5.03
CA SER A 101 3.41 -32.62 -5.20
C SER A 101 4.47 -31.60 -5.67
N ARG A 102 5.75 -31.87 -5.37
CA ARG A 102 6.90 -31.10 -5.92
C ARG A 102 6.89 -31.02 -7.45
N ARG A 103 6.21 -31.95 -8.14
CA ARG A 103 6.04 -31.91 -9.61
C ARG A 103 5.15 -30.74 -10.02
N ALA A 104 4.09 -30.44 -9.27
CA ALA A 104 3.22 -29.31 -9.54
C ALA A 104 3.97 -27.97 -9.42
N ASP A 105 4.82 -27.81 -8.42
CA ASP A 105 5.64 -26.60 -8.26
C ASP A 105 6.65 -26.43 -9.40
N ARG A 106 7.22 -27.54 -9.92
CA ARG A 106 8.09 -27.50 -11.12
C ARG A 106 7.32 -27.09 -12.37
N ILE A 107 6.11 -27.59 -12.59
CA ILE A 107 5.27 -27.19 -13.72
C ILE A 107 4.98 -25.69 -13.67
N ARG A 108 4.66 -25.16 -12.50
CA ARG A 108 4.41 -23.73 -12.29
C ARG A 108 5.65 -22.87 -12.52
N LEU A 109 6.81 -23.33 -12.04
CA LEU A 109 8.09 -22.69 -12.32
C LEU A 109 8.36 -22.62 -13.83
N VAL A 110 8.21 -23.75 -14.52
CA VAL A 110 8.42 -23.83 -15.98
C VAL A 110 7.42 -22.94 -16.70
N ALA A 111 6.15 -22.92 -16.30
CA ALA A 111 5.13 -22.03 -16.86
C ALA A 111 5.49 -20.55 -16.64
N GLY A 112 5.99 -20.18 -15.44
CA GLY A 112 6.46 -18.82 -15.16
C GLY A 112 7.63 -18.40 -16.03
N LEU A 113 8.67 -19.24 -16.14
CA LEU A 113 9.84 -18.96 -16.97
C LEU A 113 9.51 -18.95 -18.46
N ALA A 114 8.70 -19.89 -18.93
CA ALA A 114 8.28 -19.97 -20.32
C ALA A 114 7.38 -18.76 -20.69
N GLY A 115 6.43 -18.40 -19.82
CA GLY A 115 5.58 -17.23 -20.00
C GLY A 115 6.41 -15.95 -20.04
N LEU A 116 7.37 -15.78 -19.15
CA LEU A 116 8.29 -14.65 -19.16
C LEU A 116 9.09 -14.58 -20.47
N ALA A 117 9.68 -15.69 -20.90
CA ALA A 117 10.45 -15.76 -22.14
C ALA A 117 9.58 -15.45 -23.37
N LEU A 118 8.38 -16.03 -23.46
CA LEU A 118 7.45 -15.78 -24.57
C LEU A 118 7.01 -14.31 -24.60
N THR A 119 6.66 -13.71 -23.47
CA THR A 119 6.26 -12.31 -23.39
C THR A 119 7.42 -11.39 -23.76
N THR A 120 8.66 -11.71 -23.33
CA THR A 120 9.86 -10.95 -23.73
C THR A 120 10.12 -11.06 -25.23
N VAL A 121 9.93 -12.24 -25.83
CA VAL A 121 10.07 -12.43 -27.27
C VAL A 121 9.00 -11.63 -28.04
N VAL A 122 7.75 -11.66 -27.60
CA VAL A 122 6.68 -10.85 -28.19
C VAL A 122 7.03 -9.36 -28.14
N TRP A 123 7.43 -8.88 -26.96
CA TRP A 123 7.84 -7.49 -26.77
C TRP A 123 9.02 -7.11 -27.66
N PHE A 124 10.08 -7.93 -27.70
CA PHE A 124 11.27 -7.69 -28.49
C PHE A 124 10.96 -7.68 -30.00
N LEU A 125 10.26 -8.69 -30.50
CA LEU A 125 9.87 -8.76 -31.91
C LEU A 125 9.04 -7.54 -32.32
N TYR A 126 8.16 -7.08 -31.43
CA TYR A 126 7.29 -5.96 -31.71
C TYR A 126 8.02 -4.60 -31.63
N SER A 127 8.91 -4.42 -30.65
CA SER A 127 9.64 -3.15 -30.47
C SER A 127 10.80 -2.95 -31.46
N VAL A 128 11.38 -4.06 -31.96
CA VAL A 128 12.58 -4.01 -32.83
C VAL A 128 12.24 -4.21 -34.31
N VAL A 129 11.20 -5.03 -34.61
CA VAL A 129 10.83 -5.42 -36.00
C VAL A 129 9.59 -4.62 -36.44
N GLN A 130 9.66 -3.31 -36.39
CA GLN A 130 8.55 -2.40 -36.71
C GLN A 130 8.07 -2.44 -38.20
N GLU A 131 8.74 -3.16 -39.09
CA GLU A 131 8.52 -3.03 -40.54
C GLU A 131 7.56 -4.03 -41.17
N GLU A 132 7.15 -5.10 -40.47
CA GLU A 132 6.16 -6.04 -41.04
C GLU A 132 5.10 -6.46 -40.00
N PRO A 133 3.84 -6.63 -40.40
CA PRO A 133 2.79 -7.07 -39.51
C PRO A 133 3.00 -8.53 -39.12
N LEU A 134 3.69 -8.77 -38.00
CA LEU A 134 3.85 -10.10 -37.40
C LEU A 134 2.50 -10.78 -37.09
N PHE A 135 1.43 -10.01 -37.12
CA PHE A 135 0.06 -10.42 -36.82
C PHE A 135 -0.87 -10.36 -38.04
N GLY A 136 -0.36 -10.52 -39.27
CA GLY A 136 -1.16 -10.55 -40.49
C GLY A 136 -1.64 -9.17 -40.95
N THR A 137 -2.90 -9.04 -41.36
CA THR A 137 -3.50 -7.77 -41.82
C THR A 137 -3.78 -6.77 -40.69
N PHE A 138 -3.51 -7.13 -39.45
CA PHE A 138 -3.67 -6.28 -38.28
C PHE A 138 -2.47 -5.34 -38.21
N ASN A 139 -2.71 -4.05 -38.45
CA ASN A 139 -1.71 -3.01 -38.21
C ASN A 139 -1.95 -2.46 -36.77
N PRO A 140 -1.32 -3.04 -35.74
CA PRO A 140 -1.50 -2.55 -34.40
C PRO A 140 -0.86 -1.17 -34.32
N GLY A 141 -1.58 -0.20 -33.79
CA GLY A 141 -1.05 1.10 -33.47
C GLY A 141 0.11 1.03 -32.48
N THR A 142 0.25 1.99 -31.62
CA THR A 142 1.29 1.99 -30.60
C THR A 142 1.12 0.84 -29.60
N PHE A 143 2.19 0.08 -29.40
CA PHE A 143 2.27 -0.99 -28.41
C PHE A 143 2.24 -0.41 -26.98
N THR A 144 1.38 -0.90 -26.11
CA THR A 144 1.31 -0.42 -24.74
C THR A 144 2.26 -1.20 -23.85
N ASP A 145 3.38 -0.60 -23.50
CA ASP A 145 4.40 -1.23 -22.66
C ASP A 145 3.86 -1.68 -21.29
N SER A 146 2.88 -0.96 -20.73
CA SER A 146 2.37 -1.21 -19.39
C SER A 146 1.76 -2.63 -19.21
N ALA A 147 0.93 -3.08 -20.15
CA ALA A 147 0.30 -4.39 -20.08
C ALA A 147 1.34 -5.52 -20.16
N VAL A 148 2.33 -5.35 -21.01
CA VAL A 148 3.40 -6.33 -21.22
C VAL A 148 4.30 -6.41 -19.99
N TRP A 149 4.71 -5.27 -19.45
CA TRP A 149 5.53 -5.23 -18.23
C TRP A 149 4.82 -5.86 -17.03
N LEU A 150 3.53 -5.58 -16.84
CA LEU A 150 2.73 -6.22 -15.79
C LEU A 150 2.68 -7.74 -15.96
N THR A 151 2.50 -8.20 -17.19
CA THR A 151 2.48 -9.64 -17.51
C THR A 151 3.85 -10.28 -17.27
N MET A 152 4.93 -9.65 -17.73
CA MET A 152 6.30 -10.11 -17.49
C MET A 152 6.61 -10.20 -15.99
N TYR A 153 6.24 -9.15 -15.24
CA TYR A 153 6.46 -9.12 -13.80
C TYR A 153 5.62 -10.20 -13.07
N GLY A 154 4.37 -10.41 -13.49
CA GLY A 154 3.52 -11.47 -12.96
C GLY A 154 4.12 -12.87 -13.19
N PHE A 155 4.68 -13.14 -14.37
CA PHE A 155 5.38 -14.37 -14.66
C PHE A 155 6.67 -14.53 -13.85
N ALA A 156 7.48 -13.48 -13.73
CA ALA A 156 8.70 -13.48 -12.93
C ALA A 156 8.40 -13.74 -11.45
N LEU A 157 7.39 -13.08 -10.91
CA LEU A 157 6.94 -13.25 -9.53
C LEU A 157 6.39 -14.66 -9.30
N GLY A 158 5.58 -15.19 -10.22
CA GLY A 158 5.07 -16.55 -10.17
C GLY A 158 6.21 -17.58 -10.18
N ALA A 159 7.18 -17.43 -11.07
CA ALA A 159 8.36 -18.30 -11.13
C ALA A 159 9.17 -18.26 -9.81
N LEU A 160 9.40 -17.08 -9.25
CA LEU A 160 10.10 -16.91 -7.97
C LEU A 160 9.35 -17.60 -6.83
N VAL A 161 8.04 -17.37 -6.72
CA VAL A 161 7.21 -17.88 -5.62
C VAL A 161 7.16 -19.42 -5.62
N TYR A 162 6.92 -20.00 -6.78
CA TYR A 162 6.81 -21.47 -6.88
C TYR A 162 8.17 -22.16 -7.01
N GLY A 163 9.16 -21.53 -7.64
CA GLY A 163 10.50 -22.08 -7.78
C GLY A 163 11.33 -22.04 -6.51
N ALA A 164 11.24 -20.94 -5.77
CA ALA A 164 11.99 -20.73 -4.53
C ALA A 164 11.10 -20.87 -3.26
N ARG A 165 10.02 -21.64 -3.34
CA ARG A 165 9.05 -21.82 -2.23
C ARG A 165 9.68 -22.04 -0.85
N PRO A 166 10.68 -22.95 -0.65
CA PRO A 166 11.31 -23.15 0.66
C PRO A 166 12.01 -21.87 1.17
N TRP A 167 12.62 -21.10 0.26
CA TRP A 167 13.29 -19.85 0.58
C TRP A 167 12.28 -18.74 0.90
N VAL A 168 11.19 -18.63 0.14
CA VAL A 168 10.09 -17.69 0.38
C VAL A 168 9.46 -17.94 1.75
N VAL A 169 9.20 -19.20 2.10
CA VAL A 169 8.62 -19.57 3.39
C VAL A 169 9.60 -19.35 4.54
N GLY A 170 10.91 -19.56 4.32
CA GLY A 170 11.95 -19.41 5.35
C GLY A 170 12.40 -17.96 5.61
N ARG A 171 12.39 -17.10 4.57
CA ARG A 171 12.89 -15.71 4.63
C ARG A 171 11.85 -14.72 4.13
N GLN A 172 10.72 -14.66 4.80
CA GLN A 172 9.52 -13.94 4.39
C GLN A 172 9.74 -12.47 4.06
N THR A 173 10.40 -11.74 4.95
CA THR A 173 10.66 -10.30 4.79
C THR A 173 11.56 -10.04 3.58
N LEU A 174 12.58 -10.89 3.40
CA LEU A 174 13.48 -10.76 2.26
C LEU A 174 12.79 -11.14 0.95
N ALA A 175 11.96 -12.18 0.96
CA ALA A 175 11.16 -12.59 -0.21
C ALA A 175 10.18 -11.49 -0.63
N PHE A 176 9.50 -10.86 0.35
CA PHE A 176 8.62 -9.73 0.09
C PHE A 176 9.39 -8.51 -0.45
N ALA A 177 10.54 -8.17 0.14
CA ALA A 177 11.38 -7.08 -0.34
C ALA A 177 11.89 -7.31 -1.76
N VAL A 178 12.37 -8.53 -2.07
CA VAL A 178 12.84 -8.92 -3.42
C VAL A 178 11.68 -8.90 -4.44
N ALA A 179 10.46 -9.17 -4.01
CA ALA A 179 9.28 -9.09 -4.88
C ALA A 179 8.77 -7.65 -5.05
N ALA A 180 8.65 -6.87 -3.98
CA ALA A 180 8.05 -5.54 -4.02
C ALA A 180 9.00 -4.45 -4.54
N MET A 181 10.29 -4.55 -4.23
CA MET A 181 11.28 -3.52 -4.60
C MET A 181 11.46 -3.34 -6.12
N PRO A 182 11.62 -4.39 -6.95
CA PRO A 182 11.68 -4.20 -8.39
C PRO A 182 10.37 -3.64 -8.95
N PHE A 183 9.21 -4.08 -8.46
CA PHE A 183 7.93 -3.55 -8.88
C PHE A 183 7.84 -2.05 -8.60
N GLY A 184 8.11 -1.62 -7.37
CA GLY A 184 8.15 -0.20 -7.02
C GLY A 184 9.18 0.58 -7.82
N LEU A 185 10.38 0.02 -8.02
CA LEU A 185 11.47 0.69 -8.73
C LEU A 185 11.13 0.90 -10.22
N PHE A 186 10.57 -0.09 -10.87
CA PHE A 186 10.29 -0.07 -12.32
C PHE A 186 8.88 0.42 -12.67
N LEU A 187 8.02 0.69 -11.67
CA LEU A 187 6.65 1.14 -11.90
C LEU A 187 6.54 2.35 -12.85
N PRO A 188 7.35 3.43 -12.74
CA PRO A 188 7.27 4.56 -13.67
C PRO A 188 7.76 4.23 -15.09
N LEU A 189 8.61 3.20 -15.23
CA LEU A 189 9.05 2.73 -16.54
C LEU A 189 7.99 1.84 -17.18
N MET A 190 7.29 1.04 -16.38
CA MET A 190 6.18 0.21 -16.84
C MET A 190 5.02 1.04 -17.39
N PHE A 191 4.79 2.21 -16.82
CA PHE A 191 3.73 3.13 -17.21
C PHE A 191 4.26 4.34 -17.98
N HIS A 192 5.24 4.14 -18.87
CA HIS A 192 5.88 5.23 -19.62
C HIS A 192 4.89 6.05 -20.46
N GLN A 193 3.85 5.42 -20.98
CA GLN A 193 2.76 6.06 -21.75
C GLN A 193 1.49 6.26 -20.93
N ALA A 194 1.51 5.92 -19.63
CA ALA A 194 0.35 6.11 -18.79
C ALA A 194 0.12 7.61 -18.54
N PRO A 195 -1.14 8.03 -18.43
CA PRO A 195 -1.46 9.39 -18.07
C PRO A 195 -0.84 9.74 -16.71
N ASP A 196 -0.45 10.98 -16.55
CA ASP A 196 0.16 11.51 -15.31
C ASP A 196 -0.61 11.16 -14.04
N PHE A 197 -1.92 10.92 -14.17
CA PHE A 197 -2.80 10.44 -13.10
C PHE A 197 -2.29 9.17 -12.39
N LEU A 198 -1.73 8.20 -13.11
CA LEU A 198 -1.22 6.96 -12.48
C LEU A 198 0.03 7.22 -11.63
N LEU A 199 0.86 8.14 -12.04
CA LEU A 199 2.04 8.56 -11.27
C LEU A 199 1.65 9.41 -10.05
N TRP A 200 0.58 10.22 -10.18
CA TRP A 200 -0.04 10.92 -9.08
C TRP A 200 -0.62 9.97 -8.04
N ALA A 201 -1.36 8.95 -8.47
CA ALA A 201 -1.90 7.92 -7.59
C ALA A 201 -0.79 7.15 -6.86
N ALA A 202 0.32 6.84 -7.54
CA ALA A 202 1.48 6.20 -6.93
C ALA A 202 2.20 7.11 -5.92
N GLY A 203 2.26 8.43 -6.19
CA GLY A 203 2.75 9.43 -5.25
C GLY A 203 1.89 9.49 -3.99
N SER A 204 0.58 9.55 -4.15
CA SER A 204 -0.39 9.52 -3.05
C SER A 204 -0.28 8.23 -2.23
N LEU A 205 -0.13 7.08 -2.87
CA LEU A 205 0.13 5.79 -2.21
C LEU A 205 1.36 5.87 -1.30
N ALA A 206 2.46 6.45 -1.78
CA ALA A 206 3.68 6.58 -1.01
C ALA A 206 3.53 7.55 0.17
N VAL A 207 2.75 8.63 0.03
CA VAL A 207 2.39 9.55 1.13
C VAL A 207 1.60 8.80 2.21
N TYR A 208 0.53 8.08 1.84
CA TYR A 208 -0.24 7.28 2.79
C TYR A 208 0.59 6.16 3.44
N MET A 209 1.55 5.60 2.72
CA MET A 209 2.49 4.62 3.28
C MET A 209 3.39 5.26 4.35
N LEU A 210 3.91 6.46 4.12
CA LEU A 210 4.68 7.21 5.12
C LEU A 210 3.83 7.54 6.34
N LEU A 211 2.60 8.02 6.14
CA LEU A 211 1.66 8.28 7.23
C LEU A 211 1.40 7.02 8.07
N ALA A 212 1.13 5.90 7.42
CA ALA A 212 0.88 4.64 8.10
C ALA A 212 2.14 4.13 8.84
N LEU A 213 3.33 4.28 8.28
CA LEU A 213 4.58 3.94 8.95
C LEU A 213 4.82 4.79 10.19
N GLY A 214 4.54 6.09 10.13
CA GLY A 214 4.67 6.99 11.28
C GLY A 214 3.64 6.70 12.38
N LEU A 215 2.37 6.51 12.03
CA LEU A 215 1.34 6.14 12.99
C LEU A 215 1.61 4.75 13.60
N ASN A 216 2.22 3.83 12.86
CA ASN A 216 2.61 2.52 13.38
C ASN A 216 3.67 2.60 14.49
N VAL A 217 4.44 3.69 14.58
CA VAL A 217 5.33 3.92 15.74
C VAL A 217 4.51 4.17 17.00
N VAL A 218 3.51 5.02 16.91
CA VAL A 218 2.67 5.43 18.04
C VAL A 218 1.72 4.30 18.45
N VAL A 219 0.91 3.81 17.52
CA VAL A 219 -0.10 2.78 17.76
C VAL A 219 0.51 1.38 17.82
N GLY A 220 1.40 1.08 16.88
CA GLY A 220 1.94 -0.27 16.70
C GLY A 220 3.01 -0.63 17.73
N PHE A 221 4.03 0.23 17.92
CA PHE A 221 5.13 -0.07 18.83
C PHE A 221 4.84 0.36 20.27
N ALA A 222 4.35 1.61 20.46
CA ALA A 222 4.12 2.14 21.81
C ALA A 222 2.73 1.83 22.38
N GLY A 223 1.78 1.36 21.57
CA GLY A 223 0.42 1.01 22.01
C GLY A 223 -0.46 2.21 22.37
N LEU A 224 -0.16 3.38 21.84
CA LEU A 224 -0.87 4.63 22.13
C LEU A 224 -1.84 4.93 20.99
N LEU A 225 -3.14 4.89 21.23
CA LEU A 225 -4.15 5.19 20.20
C LEU A 225 -4.18 6.69 19.91
N ASP A 226 -3.83 7.06 18.69
CA ASP A 226 -3.82 8.43 18.20
C ASP A 226 -4.80 8.58 17.05
N LEU A 227 -5.87 9.37 17.25
CA LEU A 227 -6.90 9.66 16.25
C LEU A 227 -6.72 11.05 15.61
N GLY A 228 -5.82 11.86 16.14
CA GLY A 228 -5.50 13.20 15.63
C GLY A 228 -4.29 13.24 14.69
N TYR A 229 -3.91 12.12 14.13
CA TYR A 229 -2.67 11.99 13.37
C TYR A 229 -2.61 12.88 12.12
N ALA A 230 -3.78 13.17 11.51
CA ALA A 230 -3.90 14.09 10.38
C ALA A 230 -3.40 15.51 10.69
N ALA A 231 -3.45 15.96 11.96
CA ALA A 231 -2.93 17.26 12.36
C ALA A 231 -1.41 17.40 12.14
N PHE A 232 -0.63 16.38 12.42
CA PHE A 232 0.82 16.39 12.15
C PHE A 232 1.13 16.40 10.66
N PHE A 233 0.27 15.76 9.87
CA PHE A 233 0.31 15.81 8.41
C PHE A 233 0.05 17.22 7.91
N ALA A 234 -1.00 17.89 8.42
CA ALA A 234 -1.31 19.29 8.13
C ALA A 234 -0.14 20.21 8.49
N ILE A 235 0.41 20.10 9.69
CA ILE A 235 1.53 20.93 10.16
C ILE A 235 2.72 20.83 9.20
N GLY A 236 3.06 19.63 8.74
CA GLY A 236 4.13 19.42 7.77
C GLY A 236 3.84 20.02 6.40
N ALA A 237 2.61 19.84 5.91
CA ALA A 237 2.16 20.37 4.63
C ALA A 237 2.12 21.91 4.62
N TYR A 238 1.56 22.52 5.67
CA TYR A 238 1.53 23.98 5.81
C TYR A 238 2.92 24.58 6.05
N ALA A 239 3.81 23.89 6.75
CA ALA A 239 5.21 24.30 6.85
C ALA A 239 5.87 24.34 5.47
N CYS A 240 5.66 23.31 4.63
CA CYS A 240 6.14 23.32 3.26
C CYS A 240 5.49 24.47 2.46
N ALA A 241 4.16 24.58 2.48
CA ALA A 241 3.41 25.58 1.72
C ALA A 241 3.84 27.01 2.09
N SER A 242 4.05 27.31 3.37
CA SER A 242 4.45 28.64 3.85
C SER A 242 5.86 29.04 3.39
N PHE A 243 6.78 28.09 3.28
CA PHE A 243 8.17 28.37 2.95
C PHE A 243 8.57 27.99 1.50
N ALA A 244 7.65 27.49 0.68
CA ALA A 244 7.84 27.15 -0.71
C ALA A 244 6.83 27.82 -1.63
N SER A 245 6.21 28.94 -1.23
CA SER A 245 5.23 29.61 -2.05
C SER A 245 5.40 31.13 -2.02
N PRO A 246 4.82 31.84 -2.99
CA PRO A 246 4.80 33.29 -3.01
C PRO A 246 4.07 33.92 -1.80
N PHE A 247 3.33 33.12 -1.02
CA PHE A 247 2.51 33.60 0.09
C PHE A 247 3.30 34.41 1.12
N HIS A 248 4.52 33.95 1.48
CA HIS A 248 5.46 34.69 2.32
C HIS A 248 6.68 35.20 1.55
N GLY A 249 6.75 34.98 0.24
CA GLY A 249 7.91 35.36 -0.59
C GLY A 249 9.19 34.59 -0.27
N ILE A 250 9.08 33.43 0.35
CA ILE A 250 10.20 32.55 0.70
C ILE A 250 10.13 31.33 -0.21
N HIS A 251 11.25 30.99 -0.85
CA HIS A 251 11.36 29.88 -1.79
C HIS A 251 12.51 28.94 -1.36
N LEU A 252 12.24 28.09 -0.36
CA LEU A 252 13.20 27.10 0.10
C LEU A 252 13.10 25.81 -0.71
N PRO A 253 14.23 25.14 -0.99
CA PRO A 253 14.21 23.88 -1.73
C PRO A 253 13.54 22.77 -0.90
N LEU A 254 12.82 21.87 -1.58
CA LEU A 254 12.07 20.77 -0.95
C LEU A 254 12.90 19.97 0.06
N TRP A 255 14.17 19.74 -0.22
CA TRP A 255 15.06 18.96 0.65
C TRP A 255 15.23 19.57 2.05
N VAL A 256 15.23 20.90 2.14
CA VAL A 256 15.23 21.63 3.43
C VAL A 256 13.85 21.53 4.08
N LEU A 257 12.80 21.69 3.27
CA LEU A 257 11.42 21.69 3.75
C LEU A 257 10.97 20.36 4.33
N ILE A 258 11.45 19.24 3.80
CA ILE A 258 11.22 17.90 4.34
C ILE A 258 11.70 17.81 5.80
N PHE A 259 12.93 18.26 6.06
CA PHE A 259 13.48 18.25 7.43
C PHE A 259 12.82 19.30 8.33
N LEU A 260 12.47 20.45 7.77
CA LEU A 260 11.77 21.51 8.50
C LEU A 260 10.37 21.04 8.90
N GLY A 261 9.59 20.49 7.97
CA GLY A 261 8.25 19.94 8.23
C GLY A 261 8.28 18.79 9.24
N ALA A 262 9.25 17.88 9.10
CA ALA A 262 9.47 16.80 10.06
C ALA A 262 9.83 17.33 11.45
N GLY A 263 10.69 18.35 11.53
CA GLY A 263 11.12 18.96 12.80
C GLY A 263 10.00 19.71 13.50
N ILE A 264 9.24 20.53 12.76
CA ILE A 264 8.08 21.27 13.31
C ILE A 264 7.01 20.29 13.79
N ALA A 265 6.64 19.31 12.97
CA ALA A 265 5.65 18.31 13.37
C ALA A 265 6.12 17.49 14.58
N SER A 266 7.41 17.13 14.66
CA SER A 266 8.00 16.47 15.83
C SER A 266 7.89 17.30 17.12
N LEU A 267 8.13 18.61 17.02
CA LEU A 267 7.98 19.53 18.15
C LEU A 267 6.51 19.56 18.62
N PHE A 268 5.56 19.70 17.72
CA PHE A 268 4.14 19.66 18.04
C PHE A 268 3.71 18.30 18.61
N GLY A 269 4.26 17.20 18.09
CA GLY A 269 4.05 15.87 18.63
C GLY A 269 4.54 15.73 20.08
N ALA A 270 5.69 16.30 20.40
CA ALA A 270 6.19 16.35 21.77
C ALA A 270 5.34 17.27 22.66
N VAL A 271 4.93 18.45 22.18
CA VAL A 271 4.08 19.39 22.90
C VAL A 271 2.72 18.78 23.20
N LEU A 272 2.08 18.13 22.22
CA LEU A 272 0.81 17.40 22.41
C LEU A 272 0.99 16.21 23.34
N GLY A 273 2.06 15.46 23.16
CA GLY A 273 2.39 14.31 24.00
C GLY A 273 2.50 14.67 25.48
N ALA A 274 3.03 15.85 25.84
CA ALA A 274 3.28 16.24 27.22
C ALA A 274 2.01 16.25 28.11
N PRO A 275 0.89 16.91 27.76
CA PRO A 275 -0.34 16.86 28.57
C PRO A 275 -1.04 15.51 28.50
N THR A 276 -0.95 14.81 27.36
CA THR A 276 -1.63 13.52 27.14
C THR A 276 -0.98 12.35 27.87
N LEU A 277 0.25 12.51 28.35
CA LEU A 277 0.97 11.48 29.13
C LEU A 277 0.25 11.00 30.40
N ARG A 278 -0.61 11.85 30.97
CA ARG A 278 -1.41 11.53 32.15
C ARG A 278 -2.67 10.74 31.82
N LEU A 279 -3.05 10.73 30.54
CA LEU A 279 -4.26 10.06 30.06
C LEU A 279 -3.92 8.63 29.65
N ARG A 280 -4.90 7.73 29.83
CA ARG A 280 -4.76 6.31 29.49
C ARG A 280 -5.91 5.86 28.59
N GLY A 281 -5.61 4.93 27.68
CA GLY A 281 -6.62 4.29 26.84
C GLY A 281 -7.45 5.28 26.04
N ASP A 282 -8.76 5.21 26.16
CA ASP A 282 -9.73 5.95 25.34
C ASP A 282 -9.68 7.47 25.56
N TYR A 283 -9.29 7.94 26.75
CA TYR A 283 -9.16 9.37 27.01
C TYR A 283 -8.02 10.00 26.18
N LEU A 284 -6.96 9.27 25.93
CA LEU A 284 -5.89 9.71 25.03
C LEU A 284 -6.44 9.89 23.60
N ALA A 285 -7.20 8.91 23.12
CA ALA A 285 -7.79 8.95 21.77
C ALA A 285 -8.75 10.16 21.59
N ILE A 286 -9.55 10.49 22.61
CA ILE A 286 -10.47 11.65 22.55
C ILE A 286 -9.68 12.96 22.48
N VAL A 287 -8.61 13.11 23.26
CA VAL A 287 -7.82 14.34 23.26
C VAL A 287 -7.03 14.49 21.95
N THR A 288 -6.49 13.40 21.41
CA THR A 288 -5.80 13.46 20.11
C THR A 288 -6.79 13.74 18.97
N LEU A 289 -8.01 13.21 19.04
CA LEU A 289 -9.08 13.55 18.11
C LEU A 289 -9.38 15.05 18.14
N GLY A 290 -9.57 15.63 19.34
CA GLY A 290 -9.77 17.07 19.50
C GLY A 290 -8.65 17.90 18.88
N PHE A 291 -7.39 17.48 19.05
CA PHE A 291 -6.26 18.12 18.38
C PHE A 291 -6.33 17.98 16.87
N GLY A 292 -6.76 16.79 16.38
CA GLY A 292 -6.97 16.52 14.96
C GLY A 292 -7.96 17.47 14.30
N GLU A 293 -8.99 17.91 15.01
CA GLU A 293 -9.99 18.86 14.55
C GLU A 293 -9.55 20.32 14.73
N ILE A 294 -8.84 20.63 15.82
CA ILE A 294 -8.38 22.02 16.11
C ILE A 294 -7.42 22.53 15.03
N VAL A 295 -6.50 21.68 14.52
CA VAL A 295 -5.50 22.14 13.55
C VAL A 295 -6.10 22.55 12.21
N PRO A 296 -7.01 21.79 11.57
CA PRO A 296 -7.74 22.24 10.38
C PRO A 296 -8.60 23.47 10.64
N ASP A 297 -9.25 23.58 11.80
CA ASP A 297 -10.03 24.74 12.19
C ASP A 297 -9.18 26.02 12.30
N LEU A 298 -8.00 25.91 12.93
CA LEU A 298 -7.04 27.02 12.99
C LEU A 298 -6.54 27.40 11.60
N ALA A 299 -6.36 26.43 10.71
CA ALA A 299 -5.97 26.66 9.34
C ALA A 299 -7.06 27.39 8.56
N THR A 300 -8.32 26.97 8.70
CA THR A 300 -9.49 27.60 8.07
C THR A 300 -9.70 29.04 8.53
N ASN A 301 -9.46 29.31 9.81
CA ASN A 301 -9.56 30.67 10.37
C ASN A 301 -8.31 31.54 10.12
N ASN A 302 -7.34 31.05 9.34
CA ASN A 302 -6.07 31.72 9.05
C ASN A 302 -5.37 32.26 10.31
N ALA A 303 -5.28 31.40 11.34
CA ALA A 303 -4.66 31.78 12.59
C ALA A 303 -3.21 32.25 12.35
N PHE A 304 -2.85 33.40 12.90
CA PHE A 304 -1.54 34.05 12.74
C PHE A 304 -1.15 34.41 11.28
N ASN A 305 -2.10 34.43 10.36
CA ASN A 305 -1.87 34.70 8.93
C ASN A 305 -0.84 33.74 8.27
N LEU A 306 -0.87 32.45 8.67
CA LEU A 306 0.10 31.46 8.23
C LEU A 306 -0.43 30.47 7.19
N THR A 307 -1.78 30.39 7.01
CA THR A 307 -2.42 29.24 6.32
C THR A 307 -3.23 29.63 5.09
N GLY A 308 -3.42 30.94 4.84
CA GLY A 308 -4.26 31.42 3.73
C GLY A 308 -5.77 31.22 3.95
N GLY A 309 -6.19 30.71 5.12
CA GLY A 309 -7.59 30.48 5.47
C GLY A 309 -8.25 29.32 4.74
N ALA A 310 -9.56 29.39 4.53
CA ALA A 310 -10.35 28.36 3.87
C ALA A 310 -9.88 28.04 2.43
N ASN A 311 -9.30 29.03 1.74
CA ASN A 311 -8.77 28.82 0.37
C ASN A 311 -7.40 28.12 0.36
N GLY A 312 -6.76 28.00 1.52
CA GLY A 312 -5.45 27.40 1.64
C GLY A 312 -4.32 28.21 0.98
N ILE A 313 -3.19 27.56 0.77
CA ILE A 313 -2.01 28.12 0.09
C ILE A 313 -1.83 27.42 -1.24
N SER A 314 -1.80 28.19 -2.32
CA SER A 314 -1.58 27.71 -3.70
C SER A 314 -0.25 28.24 -4.25
N GLY A 315 0.20 27.64 -5.38
CA GLY A 315 1.43 28.06 -6.04
C GLY A 315 2.68 27.59 -5.29
N ILE A 316 2.62 26.42 -4.66
CA ILE A 316 3.76 25.83 -3.98
C ILE A 316 4.79 25.40 -5.03
N ASP A 317 6.03 25.80 -4.83
CA ASP A 317 7.12 25.52 -5.74
C ASP A 317 7.32 24.01 -5.90
N GLN A 318 7.39 23.60 -7.16
CA GLN A 318 7.77 22.23 -7.46
C GLN A 318 9.29 22.07 -7.37
N PRO A 319 9.76 20.97 -6.80
CA PRO A 319 11.19 20.79 -6.59
C PRO A 319 11.94 20.68 -7.91
N HIS A 320 13.12 21.27 -7.94
CA HIS A 320 14.11 21.10 -9.00
C HIS A 320 15.45 20.67 -8.38
N PHE A 321 16.13 19.76 -9.02
CA PHE A 321 17.43 19.28 -8.57
C PHE A 321 18.41 19.27 -9.76
N GLY A 322 19.11 20.38 -9.96
CA GLY A 322 19.98 20.57 -11.11
C GLY A 322 19.19 20.49 -12.43
N PRO A 323 19.54 19.57 -13.35
CA PRO A 323 18.82 19.40 -14.62
C PRO A 323 17.48 18.65 -14.49
N PHE A 324 17.16 18.13 -13.30
CA PHE A 324 15.93 17.36 -13.07
C PHE A 324 14.83 18.28 -12.59
N ASN A 325 13.87 18.59 -13.45
CA ASN A 325 12.67 19.35 -13.15
C ASN A 325 11.53 18.39 -12.82
N PHE A 326 11.04 18.46 -11.59
CA PHE A 326 9.91 17.63 -11.13
C PHE A 326 8.58 18.13 -11.72
N SER A 327 8.51 19.39 -12.18
CA SER A 327 7.35 19.95 -12.88
C SER A 327 7.12 19.32 -14.25
N GLU A 328 8.18 18.90 -14.93
CA GLU A 328 8.10 18.35 -16.29
C GLU A 328 7.69 16.87 -16.30
N SER A 329 7.92 16.14 -15.19
CA SER A 329 7.62 14.73 -15.13
C SER A 329 7.32 14.27 -13.69
N PRO A 330 6.11 13.77 -13.42
CA PRO A 330 5.73 13.18 -12.12
C PRO A 330 6.61 11.99 -11.70
N ARG A 331 7.39 11.43 -12.64
CA ARG A 331 8.29 10.29 -12.39
C ARG A 331 9.41 10.64 -11.40
N TRP A 332 9.97 11.85 -11.49
CA TRP A 332 11.02 12.30 -10.56
C TRP A 332 10.48 12.41 -9.14
N TYR A 333 9.23 12.84 -9.01
CA TYR A 333 8.50 12.86 -7.74
C TYR A 333 8.39 11.47 -7.14
N TYR A 334 7.94 10.51 -7.94
CA TYR A 334 7.81 9.14 -7.52
C TYR A 334 9.14 8.53 -7.02
N TRP A 335 10.24 8.76 -7.76
CA TRP A 335 11.55 8.28 -7.35
C TRP A 335 12.02 8.91 -6.04
N ALA A 336 11.81 10.22 -5.88
CA ALA A 336 12.17 10.94 -4.67
C ALA A 336 11.42 10.43 -3.45
N ILE A 337 10.10 10.28 -3.55
CA ILE A 337 9.28 9.79 -2.43
C ILE A 337 9.57 8.32 -2.12
N LEU A 338 9.82 7.48 -3.12
CA LEU A 338 10.22 6.08 -2.93
C LEU A 338 11.53 5.96 -2.15
N LEU A 339 12.51 6.81 -2.47
CA LEU A 339 13.78 6.87 -1.74
C LEU A 339 13.54 7.25 -0.27
N VAL A 340 12.67 8.21 -0.02
CA VAL A 340 12.32 8.65 1.33
C VAL A 340 11.58 7.54 2.08
N VAL A 341 10.61 6.88 1.46
CA VAL A 341 9.92 5.71 2.05
C VAL A 341 10.94 4.65 2.46
N LEU A 342 11.89 4.32 1.58
CA LEU A 342 12.93 3.34 1.87
C LEU A 342 13.81 3.79 3.04
N ALA A 343 14.22 5.06 3.08
CA ALA A 343 15.01 5.61 4.17
C ALA A 343 14.26 5.54 5.51
N VAL A 344 12.96 5.91 5.52
CA VAL A 344 12.11 5.83 6.71
C VAL A 344 11.93 4.37 7.16
N VAL A 345 11.70 3.44 6.25
CA VAL A 345 11.59 2.00 6.56
C VAL A 345 12.88 1.49 7.22
N VAL A 346 14.05 1.82 6.68
CA VAL A 346 15.33 1.43 7.26
C VAL A 346 15.51 2.05 8.65
N LEU A 347 15.19 3.33 8.80
CA LEU A 347 15.29 4.05 10.08
C LEU A 347 14.36 3.41 11.14
N LEU A 348 13.10 3.19 10.81
CA LEU A 348 12.13 2.61 11.74
C LEU A 348 12.49 1.16 12.12
N ARG A 349 13.01 0.39 11.18
CA ARG A 349 13.48 -0.98 11.44
C ARG A 349 14.69 -0.99 12.40
N ASN A 350 15.60 -0.03 12.26
CA ASN A 350 16.72 0.11 13.17
C ASN A 350 16.25 0.55 14.56
N ILE A 351 15.27 1.46 14.65
CA ILE A 351 14.67 1.89 15.91
C ILE A 351 13.93 0.73 16.58
N GLU A 352 13.14 -0.06 15.86
CA GLU A 352 12.45 -1.25 16.37
C GLU A 352 13.41 -2.20 17.10
N HIS A 353 14.61 -2.42 16.57
CA HIS A 353 15.61 -3.30 17.16
C HIS A 353 16.51 -2.61 18.22
N SER A 354 16.35 -1.31 18.44
CA SER A 354 17.13 -0.50 19.38
C SER A 354 16.65 -0.66 20.85
N ARG A 355 17.31 0.05 21.76
CA ARG A 355 16.87 0.15 23.16
C ARG A 355 15.51 0.85 23.28
N VAL A 356 15.27 1.84 22.43
CA VAL A 356 14.01 2.61 22.39
C VAL A 356 12.85 1.72 21.94
N GLY A 357 13.03 0.94 20.88
CA GLY A 357 12.00 0.01 20.39
C GLY A 357 11.61 -1.02 21.46
N ARG A 358 12.60 -1.57 22.18
CA ARG A 358 12.30 -2.49 23.28
C ARG A 358 11.57 -1.82 24.45
N ALA A 359 11.88 -0.55 24.75
CA ALA A 359 11.15 0.21 25.76
C ALA A 359 9.70 0.48 25.36
N TRP A 360 9.42 0.74 24.08
CA TRP A 360 8.05 0.86 23.57
C TRP A 360 7.25 -0.44 23.70
N VAL A 361 7.84 -1.57 23.33
CA VAL A 361 7.18 -2.88 23.48
C VAL A 361 6.85 -3.16 24.94
N ALA A 362 7.80 -2.92 25.87
CA ALA A 362 7.55 -3.09 27.30
C ALA A 362 6.43 -2.15 27.81
N LEU A 363 6.43 -0.89 27.35
CA LEU A 363 5.40 0.10 27.70
C LEU A 363 4.01 -0.33 27.22
N ARG A 364 3.92 -0.90 26.04
CA ARG A 364 2.67 -1.37 25.43
C ARG A 364 2.10 -2.58 26.16
N GLU A 365 2.93 -3.49 26.65
CA GLU A 365 2.50 -4.68 27.37
C GLU A 365 2.00 -4.32 28.78
N ASP A 366 2.80 -3.60 29.57
CA ASP A 366 2.39 -3.11 30.89
C ASP A 366 3.20 -1.87 31.29
N GLU A 367 2.53 -0.73 31.39
CA GLU A 367 3.15 0.55 31.75
C GLU A 367 3.71 0.53 33.18
N VAL A 368 3.03 -0.14 34.12
CA VAL A 368 3.44 -0.20 35.52
C VAL A 368 4.67 -1.09 35.71
N ALA A 369 4.67 -2.24 35.06
CA ALA A 369 5.81 -3.14 35.04
C ALA A 369 7.02 -2.50 34.35
N ALA A 370 6.84 -1.80 33.25
CA ALA A 370 7.91 -1.06 32.57
C ALA A 370 8.52 0.01 33.48
N ALA A 371 7.71 0.78 34.21
CA ALA A 371 8.18 1.75 35.17
C ALA A 371 8.98 1.10 36.32
N ALA A 372 8.50 -0.04 36.83
CA ALA A 372 9.18 -0.80 37.88
C ALA A 372 10.55 -1.34 37.45
N THR A 373 10.74 -1.61 36.14
CA THR A 373 12.06 -2.00 35.60
C THR A 373 12.99 -0.83 35.28
N GLY A 374 12.58 0.42 35.63
CA GLY A 374 13.39 1.63 35.44
C GLY A 374 13.23 2.32 34.09
N ILE A 375 12.24 1.93 33.26
CA ILE A 375 11.93 2.63 32.01
C ILE A 375 11.18 3.93 32.36
N ASN A 376 11.69 5.07 31.87
CA ASN A 376 10.98 6.34 32.00
C ASN A 376 9.82 6.38 31.00
N THR A 377 8.61 6.07 31.48
CA THR A 377 7.39 5.96 30.63
C THR A 377 7.06 7.28 29.95
N THR A 378 7.23 8.41 30.62
CA THR A 378 7.00 9.76 30.09
C THR A 378 7.85 10.04 28.87
N THR A 379 9.17 9.93 29.01
CA THR A 379 10.10 10.19 27.89
C THR A 379 9.89 9.21 26.76
N THR A 380 9.60 7.96 27.07
CA THR A 380 9.35 6.90 26.07
C THR A 380 8.10 7.17 25.24
N LYS A 381 7.00 7.64 25.85
CA LYS A 381 5.77 8.07 25.16
C LYS A 381 6.01 9.30 24.30
N LEU A 382 6.65 10.34 24.88
CA LEU A 382 6.99 11.57 24.13
C LEU A 382 7.81 11.28 22.88
N LEU A 383 8.78 10.39 23.00
CA LEU A 383 9.62 10.00 21.87
C LEU A 383 8.82 9.27 20.77
N ALA A 384 7.83 8.45 21.14
CA ALA A 384 6.94 7.81 20.18
C ALA A 384 6.10 8.83 19.39
N PHE A 385 5.49 9.80 20.09
CA PHE A 385 4.76 10.89 19.46
C PHE A 385 5.65 11.76 18.57
N ALA A 386 6.83 12.15 19.07
CA ALA A 386 7.76 12.98 18.32
C ALA A 386 8.23 12.32 17.01
N ILE A 387 8.58 11.03 17.06
CA ILE A 387 9.02 10.28 15.87
C ILE A 387 7.85 10.02 14.94
N GLY A 388 6.68 9.61 15.44
CA GLY A 388 5.49 9.42 14.64
C GLY A 388 5.08 10.70 13.91
N ALA A 389 5.00 11.81 14.63
CA ALA A 389 4.72 13.13 14.09
C ALA A 389 5.78 13.61 13.08
N SER A 390 7.06 13.32 13.32
CA SER A 390 8.16 13.64 12.40
C SER A 390 7.94 12.98 11.03
N VAL A 391 7.60 11.69 11.01
CA VAL A 391 7.32 10.97 9.76
C VAL A 391 6.05 11.51 9.07
N SER A 392 5.02 11.89 9.85
CA SER A 392 3.81 12.52 9.32
C SER A 392 4.11 13.89 8.70
N GLY A 393 4.89 14.72 9.39
CA GLY A 393 5.29 16.02 8.87
C GLY A 393 6.14 15.95 7.61
N LEU A 394 6.99 14.93 7.52
CA LEU A 394 7.76 14.63 6.31
C LEU A 394 6.82 14.24 5.17
N ALA A 395 5.82 13.40 5.41
CA ALA A 395 4.79 13.05 4.42
C ALA A 395 4.00 14.28 3.98
N GLY A 396 3.69 15.21 4.91
CA GLY A 396 3.02 16.47 4.65
C GLY A 396 3.80 17.40 3.73
N ALA A 397 5.11 17.53 3.94
CA ALA A 397 5.96 18.34 3.08
C ALA A 397 6.00 17.80 1.63
N PHE A 398 6.04 16.47 1.48
CA PHE A 398 5.93 15.85 0.16
C PHE A 398 4.56 16.05 -0.47
N TYR A 399 3.48 15.90 0.31
CA TYR A 399 2.12 16.10 -0.18
C TYR A 399 1.92 17.53 -0.70
N GLY A 400 2.27 18.54 0.09
CA GLY A 400 2.13 19.95 -0.30
C GLY A 400 2.85 20.27 -1.60
N SER A 401 4.06 19.76 -1.76
CA SER A 401 4.84 19.92 -2.98
C SER A 401 4.27 19.11 -4.17
N LEU A 402 3.65 17.96 -3.93
CA LEU A 402 3.03 17.11 -4.94
C LEU A 402 1.74 17.76 -5.50
N VAL A 403 0.85 18.22 -4.61
CA VAL A 403 -0.47 18.76 -4.98
C VAL A 403 -0.41 20.21 -5.40
N THR A 404 0.67 20.94 -5.04
CA THR A 404 0.88 22.39 -5.31
C THR A 404 -0.16 23.33 -4.70
N ILE A 405 -1.15 22.78 -4.03
CA ILE A 405 -2.20 23.46 -3.27
C ILE A 405 -2.39 22.72 -1.95
N VAL A 406 -2.44 23.42 -0.84
CA VAL A 406 -2.70 22.86 0.49
C VAL A 406 -3.92 23.54 1.08
N SER A 407 -4.99 22.78 1.28
CA SER A 407 -6.27 23.21 1.81
C SER A 407 -6.54 22.59 3.19
N PRO A 408 -7.27 23.25 4.11
CA PRO A 408 -7.63 22.65 5.40
C PRO A 408 -8.43 21.35 5.26
N ASP A 409 -9.27 21.23 4.23
CA ASP A 409 -10.12 20.07 3.98
C ASP A 409 -9.33 18.78 3.71
N ASP A 410 -8.08 18.91 3.24
CA ASP A 410 -7.19 17.78 2.97
C ASP A 410 -6.77 17.03 4.24
N PHE A 411 -6.95 17.64 5.42
CA PHE A 411 -6.46 17.12 6.71
C PHE A 411 -7.60 16.76 7.67
N SER A 412 -8.75 16.43 7.14
CA SER A 412 -9.91 16.02 7.92
C SER A 412 -9.66 14.70 8.67
N PHE A 413 -10.48 14.42 9.68
CA PHE A 413 -10.43 13.17 10.47
C PHE A 413 -10.45 11.90 9.62
N SER A 414 -11.03 11.97 8.42
CA SER A 414 -11.05 10.88 7.45
C SER A 414 -9.67 10.33 7.11
N VAL A 415 -8.64 11.20 7.05
CA VAL A 415 -7.25 10.79 6.81
C VAL A 415 -6.74 9.96 7.98
N SER A 416 -7.03 10.35 9.23
CA SER A 416 -6.65 9.57 10.41
C SER A 416 -7.30 8.19 10.41
N ILE A 417 -8.58 8.08 10.04
CA ILE A 417 -9.28 6.78 9.89
C ILE A 417 -8.67 5.94 8.78
N ALA A 418 -8.37 6.55 7.63
CA ALA A 418 -7.75 5.86 6.51
C ALA A 418 -6.41 5.23 6.93
N VAL A 419 -5.54 6.02 7.56
CA VAL A 419 -4.23 5.57 8.01
C VAL A 419 -4.34 4.50 9.09
N LEU A 420 -5.28 4.64 10.03
CA LEU A 420 -5.57 3.62 11.04
C LEU A 420 -6.05 2.32 10.39
N SER A 421 -6.94 2.41 9.39
CA SER A 421 -7.43 1.25 8.63
C SER A 421 -6.30 0.52 7.92
N ILE A 422 -5.35 1.25 7.35
CA ILE A 422 -4.15 0.68 6.73
C ILE A 422 -3.35 -0.16 7.74
N ILE A 423 -3.12 0.37 8.94
CA ILE A 423 -2.32 -0.31 9.98
C ILE A 423 -3.04 -1.54 10.50
N VAL A 424 -4.34 -1.45 10.75
CA VAL A 424 -5.15 -2.59 11.22
C VAL A 424 -5.21 -3.69 10.17
N LEU A 425 -5.42 -3.32 8.91
CA LEU A 425 -5.44 -4.26 7.79
C LEU A 425 -4.07 -4.91 7.59
N GLY A 426 -2.99 -4.13 7.62
CA GLY A 426 -1.63 -4.62 7.45
C GLY A 426 -1.15 -5.51 8.59
N GLY A 427 -1.47 -5.12 9.81
CA GLY A 427 -1.05 -5.74 11.07
C GLY A 427 -0.29 -4.78 11.96
N ILE A 428 -0.90 -4.45 13.08
CA ILE A 428 -0.40 -3.48 14.07
C ILE A 428 0.99 -3.91 14.57
N GLY A 429 1.96 -3.00 14.49
CA GLY A 429 3.33 -3.22 14.97
C GLY A 429 4.21 -4.05 14.01
N ASN A 430 3.83 -4.21 12.75
CA ASN A 430 4.65 -4.86 11.73
C ASN A 430 4.87 -3.93 10.52
N ILE A 431 6.09 -3.47 10.33
CA ILE A 431 6.46 -2.56 9.22
C ILE A 431 6.08 -3.16 7.86
N THR A 432 6.40 -4.43 7.62
CA THR A 432 6.09 -5.10 6.35
C THR A 432 4.58 -5.22 6.13
N GLY A 433 3.83 -5.49 7.21
CA GLY A 433 2.38 -5.54 7.18
C GLY A 433 1.78 -4.19 6.80
N VAL A 434 2.27 -3.11 7.40
CA VAL A 434 1.81 -1.73 7.12
C VAL A 434 2.08 -1.34 5.67
N ILE A 435 3.25 -1.65 5.12
CA ILE A 435 3.56 -1.41 3.70
C ILE A 435 2.55 -2.14 2.79
N LEU A 436 2.25 -3.38 3.10
CA LEU A 436 1.30 -4.18 2.32
C LEU A 436 -0.14 -3.67 2.49
N GLY A 437 -0.54 -3.29 3.70
CA GLY A 437 -1.85 -2.69 3.99
C GLY A 437 -2.05 -1.36 3.27
N SER A 438 -1.03 -0.49 3.26
CA SER A 438 -1.07 0.77 2.53
C SER A 438 -1.20 0.55 1.03
N PHE A 439 -0.44 -0.39 0.47
CA PHE A 439 -0.56 -0.73 -0.95
C PHE A 439 -1.97 -1.18 -1.31
N ILE A 440 -2.54 -2.15 -0.58
CA ILE A 440 -3.86 -2.71 -0.90
C ILE A 440 -4.96 -1.66 -0.76
N LEU A 441 -5.02 -0.97 0.38
CA LEU A 441 -6.12 -0.04 0.65
C LEU A 441 -6.05 1.16 -0.29
N THR A 442 -4.87 1.74 -0.48
CA THR A 442 -4.68 2.90 -1.35
C THR A 442 -4.90 2.54 -2.82
N PHE A 443 -4.47 1.34 -3.24
CA PHE A 443 -4.72 0.84 -4.60
C PHE A 443 -6.23 0.73 -4.88
N VAL A 444 -6.99 0.19 -3.94
CA VAL A 444 -8.45 0.09 -4.10
C VAL A 444 -9.08 1.47 -4.23
N ILE A 445 -8.66 2.44 -3.42
CA ILE A 445 -9.27 3.77 -3.37
C ILE A 445 -8.90 4.63 -4.58
N PHE A 446 -7.63 4.66 -4.95
CA PHE A 446 -7.18 5.56 -6.01
C PHE A 446 -7.25 4.95 -7.42
N TRP A 447 -7.36 3.61 -7.53
CA TRP A 447 -7.35 2.92 -8.81
C TRP A 447 -8.65 2.16 -9.08
N VAL A 448 -9.10 1.33 -8.14
CA VAL A 448 -10.28 0.47 -8.36
C VAL A 448 -11.58 1.25 -8.31
N LEU A 449 -11.77 2.09 -7.30
CA LEU A 449 -13.02 2.85 -7.14
C LEU A 449 -13.30 3.83 -8.29
N PRO A 450 -12.32 4.64 -8.76
CA PRO A 450 -12.52 5.49 -9.93
C PRO A 450 -12.81 4.70 -11.21
N ASP A 451 -12.10 3.58 -11.43
CA ASP A 451 -12.36 2.73 -12.59
C ASP A 451 -13.75 2.08 -12.54
N MET A 452 -14.26 1.74 -11.36
CA MET A 452 -15.64 1.25 -11.21
C MET A 452 -16.69 2.26 -11.67
N ASN A 453 -16.46 3.56 -11.55
CA ASN A 453 -17.36 4.58 -12.09
C ASN A 453 -17.41 4.51 -13.62
N SER A 454 -16.27 4.38 -14.29
CA SER A 454 -16.20 4.25 -15.75
C SER A 454 -16.83 2.93 -16.24
N TRP A 455 -16.64 1.85 -15.49
CA TRP A 455 -17.28 0.56 -15.77
C TRP A 455 -18.80 0.62 -15.59
N ALA A 456 -19.29 1.26 -14.54
CA ALA A 456 -20.71 1.40 -14.28
C ALA A 456 -21.40 2.21 -15.37
N THR A 457 -20.78 3.29 -15.86
CA THR A 457 -21.31 4.07 -16.98
C THR A 457 -21.34 3.25 -18.27
N THR A 458 -20.29 2.50 -18.58
CA THR A 458 -20.21 1.63 -19.76
C THR A 458 -21.28 0.52 -19.71
N VAL A 459 -21.42 -0.16 -18.57
CA VAL A 459 -22.45 -1.19 -18.37
C VAL A 459 -23.84 -0.60 -18.44
N SER A 460 -24.08 0.59 -17.85
CA SER A 460 -25.35 1.31 -17.92
C SER A 460 -25.78 1.56 -19.38
N HIS A 461 -24.87 1.99 -20.24
CA HIS A 461 -25.14 2.19 -21.66
C HIS A 461 -25.43 0.86 -22.39
N THR A 462 -24.72 -0.22 -22.04
CA THR A 462 -24.88 -1.53 -22.70
C THR A 462 -26.17 -2.23 -22.27
N VAL A 463 -26.51 -2.18 -20.98
CA VAL A 463 -27.67 -2.89 -20.39
C VAL A 463 -28.94 -2.00 -20.36
N HIS A 464 -28.83 -0.73 -20.77
CA HIS A 464 -29.93 0.26 -20.76
C HIS A 464 -30.56 0.48 -19.36
N VAL A 465 -29.76 0.42 -18.29
CA VAL A 465 -30.19 0.69 -16.92
C VAL A 465 -29.58 2.02 -16.42
N PRO A 466 -30.29 3.16 -16.59
CA PRO A 466 -29.73 4.48 -16.25
C PRO A 466 -29.35 4.66 -14.78
N ALA A 467 -29.94 3.88 -13.89
CA ALA A 467 -29.68 3.93 -12.46
C ALA A 467 -28.22 3.59 -12.11
N LEU A 468 -27.56 2.75 -12.91
CA LEU A 468 -26.15 2.37 -12.69
C LEU A 468 -25.17 3.50 -13.00
N ALA A 469 -25.49 4.36 -13.95
CA ALA A 469 -24.65 5.52 -14.31
C ALA A 469 -24.62 6.60 -13.22
N ASN A 470 -25.64 6.62 -12.35
CA ASN A 470 -25.78 7.62 -11.29
C ASN A 470 -25.11 7.19 -9.96
N ILE A 471 -24.53 5.99 -9.91
CA ILE A 471 -23.82 5.51 -8.72
C ILE A 471 -22.40 6.07 -8.77
N ASP A 472 -22.08 6.93 -7.82
CA ASP A 472 -20.70 7.38 -7.60
C ASP A 472 -19.99 6.45 -6.62
N PHE A 473 -19.17 5.55 -7.16
CA PHE A 473 -18.40 4.60 -6.35
C PHE A 473 -17.33 5.28 -5.49
N SER A 474 -16.87 6.48 -5.86
CA SER A 474 -15.91 7.23 -5.05
C SER A 474 -16.49 7.64 -3.69
N SER A 475 -17.80 7.83 -3.60
CA SER A 475 -18.51 8.09 -2.33
C SER A 475 -18.48 6.92 -1.35
N PHE A 476 -18.17 5.69 -1.82
CA PHE A 476 -18.04 4.50 -0.97
C PHE A 476 -16.68 4.38 -0.27
N THR A 477 -15.78 5.35 -0.44
CA THR A 477 -14.45 5.34 0.21
C THR A 477 -14.55 5.19 1.74
N PHE A 478 -15.42 5.98 2.41
CA PHE A 478 -15.60 5.87 3.86
C PHE A 478 -16.25 4.57 4.33
N PRO A 479 -17.38 4.11 3.75
CA PRO A 479 -17.89 2.77 4.00
C PRO A 479 -16.85 1.67 3.81
N LEU A 480 -15.98 1.79 2.80
CA LEU A 480 -14.92 0.81 2.55
C LEU A 480 -13.93 0.72 3.71
N TYR A 481 -13.49 1.87 4.26
CA TYR A 481 -12.64 1.88 5.46
C TYR A 481 -13.32 1.17 6.64
N GLY A 482 -14.59 1.48 6.90
CA GLY A 482 -15.37 0.84 7.97
C GLY A 482 -15.51 -0.67 7.77
N ILE A 483 -15.86 -1.10 6.56
CA ILE A 483 -15.99 -2.52 6.21
C ILE A 483 -14.64 -3.23 6.34
N ALA A 484 -13.56 -2.62 5.85
CA ALA A 484 -12.22 -3.19 5.95
C ALA A 484 -11.81 -3.41 7.42
N LEU A 485 -12.07 -2.42 8.30
CA LEU A 485 -11.81 -2.54 9.73
C LEU A 485 -12.63 -3.65 10.37
N ILE A 486 -13.95 -3.70 10.14
CA ILE A 486 -14.86 -4.70 10.71
C ILE A 486 -14.45 -6.10 10.24
N LEU A 487 -14.25 -6.28 8.93
CA LEU A 487 -13.88 -7.58 8.38
C LEU A 487 -12.52 -8.06 8.93
N MET A 488 -11.54 -7.18 9.04
CA MET A 488 -10.25 -7.56 9.61
C MET A 488 -10.33 -7.91 11.08
N MET A 489 -11.08 -7.15 11.88
CA MET A 489 -11.27 -7.45 13.30
C MET A 489 -12.03 -8.76 13.53
N LEU A 490 -13.03 -9.06 12.68
CA LEU A 490 -13.83 -10.30 12.79
C LEU A 490 -13.09 -11.53 12.27
N LEU A 491 -12.41 -11.40 11.12
CA LEU A 491 -11.80 -12.55 10.43
C LEU A 491 -10.35 -12.78 10.88
N ARG A 492 -9.62 -11.70 11.15
CA ARG A 492 -8.18 -11.76 11.44
C ARG A 492 -7.71 -10.62 12.35
N PRO A 493 -7.99 -10.67 13.67
CA PRO A 493 -7.68 -9.58 14.61
C PRO A 493 -6.19 -9.23 14.71
N GLY A 494 -5.30 -10.07 14.20
CA GLY A 494 -3.86 -9.79 14.08
C GLY A 494 -3.46 -9.02 12.82
N GLY A 495 -4.40 -8.74 11.90
CA GLY A 495 -4.09 -8.18 10.58
C GLY A 495 -3.55 -9.23 9.60
N MET A 496 -3.15 -8.79 8.40
CA MET A 496 -2.59 -9.70 7.37
C MET A 496 -1.25 -10.30 7.83
N LEU A 497 -0.37 -9.48 8.40
CA LEU A 497 0.95 -9.89 8.90
C LEU A 497 1.11 -9.43 10.35
N PRO A 498 0.65 -10.24 11.34
CA PRO A 498 0.72 -9.86 12.75
C PRO A 498 2.17 -9.74 13.23
N SER A 499 2.43 -8.78 14.14
CA SER A 499 3.70 -8.70 14.85
C SER A 499 3.87 -9.89 15.79
N ARG A 500 5.11 -10.21 16.17
CA ARG A 500 5.40 -11.32 17.11
C ARG A 500 4.72 -11.13 18.45
N ALA A 501 4.75 -9.91 18.99
CA ALA A 501 4.13 -9.59 20.28
C ALA A 501 2.61 -9.81 20.21
N ARG A 502 1.92 -9.23 19.21
CA ARG A 502 0.47 -9.36 19.04
C ARG A 502 0.02 -10.80 18.88
N ARG A 503 0.86 -11.61 18.30
CA ARG A 503 0.59 -13.03 18.11
C ARG A 503 0.65 -13.80 19.44
N ILE A 504 1.65 -13.55 20.29
CA ILE A 504 1.78 -14.15 21.62
C ILE A 504 0.58 -13.73 22.49
N GLU A 505 0.16 -12.47 22.44
CA GLU A 505 -1.03 -11.97 23.12
C GLU A 505 -2.29 -12.75 22.72
N LEU A 506 -2.52 -12.94 21.41
CA LEU A 506 -3.68 -13.66 20.89
C LEU A 506 -3.65 -15.16 21.24
N GLU A 507 -2.47 -15.77 21.24
CA GLU A 507 -2.29 -17.17 21.63
C GLU A 507 -2.55 -17.36 23.14
N SER A 508 -2.05 -16.48 24.02
CA SER A 508 -2.26 -16.53 25.46
C SER A 508 -3.73 -16.28 25.86
N SER A 509 -4.42 -15.37 25.16
CA SER A 509 -5.84 -15.10 25.37
C SER A 509 -6.70 -16.32 24.99
N ALA A 510 -6.42 -16.96 23.86
CA ALA A 510 -7.14 -18.14 23.42
C ALA A 510 -6.92 -19.35 24.36
N GLU A 511 -5.70 -19.48 24.91
CA GLU A 511 -5.37 -20.52 25.89
C GLU A 511 -6.09 -20.30 27.23
N SER A 512 -6.15 -19.04 27.71
CA SER A 512 -6.91 -18.69 28.93
C SER A 512 -8.40 -18.89 28.77
N GLU A 513 -9.00 -18.55 27.62
CA GLU A 513 -10.42 -18.83 27.33
C GLU A 513 -10.70 -20.33 27.26
N SER A 514 -9.80 -21.12 26.67
CA SER A 514 -9.95 -22.58 26.61
C SER A 514 -9.89 -23.23 28.00
N LEU A 515 -9.00 -22.75 28.85
CA LEU A 515 -8.88 -23.20 30.25
C LEU A 515 -10.10 -22.82 31.09
N ALA A 516 -10.63 -21.60 30.91
CA ALA A 516 -11.86 -21.16 31.59
C ALA A 516 -13.09 -21.99 31.15
N ALA A 517 -13.20 -22.29 29.86
CA ALA A 517 -14.24 -23.14 29.32
C ALA A 517 -14.17 -24.60 29.86
N VAL A 518 -12.96 -25.15 30.04
CA VAL A 518 -12.74 -26.48 30.60
C VAL A 518 -13.05 -26.50 32.10
N GLN A 519 -12.82 -25.40 32.82
CA GLN A 519 -13.09 -25.28 34.25
C GLN A 519 -14.54 -24.94 34.59
N GLY A 520 -15.41 -24.72 33.59
CA GLY A 520 -16.84 -24.42 33.80
C GLY A 520 -17.12 -23.06 34.47
N ILE A 521 -16.18 -22.12 34.34
CA ILE A 521 -16.22 -20.77 34.95
C ILE A 521 -16.72 -19.73 33.91
N ALA A 522 -17.32 -20.17 32.81
CA ALA A 522 -17.88 -19.28 31.79
C ALA A 522 -19.39 -19.11 31.98
#